data_4af1e508aca0171c4e14255a20ca1105
#
_entry.id   4af1e508aca0171c4e14255a20ca1105
#
_cell.length_a   1.000
_cell.length_b   1.000
_cell.length_c   1.000
_cell.angle_alpha   90.00
_cell.angle_beta   90.00
_cell.angle_gamma   90.00
#
_symmetry.space_group_name_H-M   'P 1'
#
loop_
_entity.id
_entity.type
_entity.pdbx_description
1 polymer ?
#
loop_
_entity_poly.entity_id
_entity_poly.type
_entity_poly.pdbx_seq_one_letter_code
_entity_poly.pdbx_strand_id
1 'polypeptide(L)'
;MTRDRFCAAVVALVAMAGLAIQFEATFAQNGSVAETLWILLRFFTVLTNMAVTLTFAAIAMGRPVTPRWLGGVLLAILLVGIIYGLLLRGLLSLSGGALLADMLLHKVTPLLTPLWWIAFAPKGRLGWRDPWIWALFPALYLPYALLRGTMEGIYAYPFINVAKLGIGQVALNAVLIAAGFVAAGYALVWMDRRFSARP
;
A
#
# COMPACT_ATOMS: atom_id res chain seq x y z
N MET A 1 -16.49 12.30 19.38
CA MET A 1 -15.57 11.42 18.61
C MET A 1 -14.26 11.30 19.39
N THR A 2 -13.78 10.09 19.65
CA THR A 2 -12.52 9.87 20.38
C THR A 2 -11.31 10.29 19.53
N ARG A 3 -10.15 10.53 20.16
CA ARG A 3 -8.94 11.02 19.43
C ARG A 3 -8.47 10.02 18.37
N ASP A 4 -8.50 8.73 18.69
CA ASP A 4 -8.12 7.64 17.76
C ASP A 4 -9.01 7.63 16.50
N ARG A 5 -10.34 7.79 16.66
CA ARG A 5 -11.29 7.86 15.54
C ARG A 5 -11.12 9.12 14.71
N PHE A 6 -10.82 10.25 15.34
CA PHE A 6 -10.55 11.50 14.63
C PHE A 6 -9.29 11.34 13.77
N CYS A 7 -8.19 10.84 14.34
CA CYS A 7 -6.96 10.61 13.59
C CYS A 7 -7.14 9.54 12.50
N ALA A 8 -7.96 8.52 12.74
CA ALA A 8 -8.31 7.53 11.71
C ALA A 8 -9.08 8.17 10.55
N ALA A 9 -10.03 9.08 10.83
CA ALA A 9 -10.73 9.83 9.78
C ALA A 9 -9.75 10.65 8.92
N VAL A 10 -8.74 11.27 9.53
CA VAL A 10 -7.71 12.02 8.79
C VAL A 10 -6.92 11.09 7.86
N VAL A 11 -6.48 9.91 8.33
CA VAL A 11 -5.78 8.93 7.48
C VAL A 11 -6.67 8.49 6.30
N ALA A 12 -7.93 8.16 6.57
CA ALA A 12 -8.89 7.76 5.53
C ALA A 12 -9.10 8.86 4.49
N LEU A 13 -9.28 10.10 4.92
CA LEU A 13 -9.50 11.25 4.04
C LEU A 13 -8.27 11.56 3.18
N VAL A 14 -7.07 11.46 3.74
CA VAL A 14 -5.82 11.67 2.99
C VAL A 14 -5.65 10.61 1.90
N ALA A 15 -5.84 9.33 2.24
CA ALA A 15 -5.74 8.24 1.26
C ALA A 15 -6.83 8.36 0.17
N MET A 16 -8.07 8.67 0.57
CA MET A 16 -9.19 8.88 -0.35
C MET A 16 -8.95 10.09 -1.26
N ALA A 17 -8.47 11.21 -0.74
CA ALA A 17 -8.13 12.39 -1.54
C ALA A 17 -7.04 12.07 -2.58
N GLY A 18 -5.98 11.34 -2.17
CA GLY A 18 -4.95 10.88 -3.10
C GLY A 18 -5.51 10.01 -4.22
N LEU A 19 -6.40 9.07 -3.91
CA LEU A 19 -7.08 8.22 -4.89
C LEU A 19 -8.00 9.03 -5.82
N ALA A 20 -8.78 9.97 -5.28
CA ALA A 20 -9.69 10.80 -6.07
C ALA A 20 -8.93 11.71 -7.04
N ILE A 21 -7.86 12.37 -6.58
CA ILE A 21 -7.02 13.23 -7.42
C ILE A 21 -6.30 12.40 -8.48
N GLN A 22 -5.82 11.20 -8.14
CA GLN A 22 -5.21 10.28 -9.11
C GLN A 22 -6.23 9.82 -10.16
N PHE A 23 -7.46 9.53 -9.72
CA PHE A 23 -8.54 9.18 -10.64
C PHE A 23 -8.85 10.31 -11.60
N GLU A 24 -9.01 11.54 -11.10
CA GLU A 24 -9.27 12.74 -11.92
C GLU A 24 -8.14 12.97 -12.94
N ALA A 25 -6.88 12.93 -12.49
CA ALA A 25 -5.72 13.11 -13.37
C ALA A 25 -5.64 12.06 -14.48
N THR A 26 -6.03 10.81 -14.19
CA THR A 26 -6.04 9.73 -15.19
C THR A 26 -7.27 9.83 -16.08
N PHE A 27 -8.44 10.17 -15.55
CA PHE A 27 -9.68 10.36 -16.30
C PHE A 27 -9.57 11.49 -17.32
N ALA A 28 -8.92 12.58 -16.97
CA ALA A 28 -8.68 13.71 -17.85
C ALA A 28 -7.90 13.33 -19.12
N GLN A 29 -7.13 12.23 -19.08
CA GLN A 29 -6.34 11.73 -20.22
C GLN A 29 -7.13 10.74 -21.10
N ASN A 30 -8.08 9.99 -20.52
CA ASN A 30 -8.75 8.88 -21.19
C ASN A 30 -10.25 9.14 -21.47
N GLY A 31 -10.90 10.00 -20.68
CA GLY A 31 -12.31 10.36 -20.83
C GLY A 31 -13.32 9.25 -20.51
N SER A 32 -12.87 8.08 -20.07
CA SER A 32 -13.69 6.91 -19.75
C SER A 32 -13.47 6.44 -18.31
N VAL A 33 -14.56 6.32 -17.55
CA VAL A 33 -14.50 5.80 -16.17
C VAL A 33 -13.99 4.36 -16.14
N ALA A 34 -14.49 3.51 -17.03
CA ALA A 34 -14.09 2.10 -17.09
C ALA A 34 -12.59 1.95 -17.41
N GLU A 35 -12.09 2.70 -18.39
CA GLU A 35 -10.69 2.69 -18.76
C GLU A 35 -9.80 3.25 -17.65
N THR A 36 -10.21 4.34 -17.02
CA THR A 36 -9.52 4.92 -15.87
C THR A 36 -9.38 3.91 -14.73
N LEU A 37 -10.48 3.26 -14.34
CA LEU A 37 -10.44 2.22 -13.31
C LEU A 37 -9.56 1.05 -13.72
N TRP A 38 -9.66 0.62 -14.98
CA TRP A 38 -8.81 -0.44 -15.51
C TRP A 38 -7.32 -0.08 -15.41
N ILE A 39 -6.93 1.13 -15.77
CA ILE A 39 -5.55 1.63 -15.64
C ILE A 39 -5.12 1.65 -14.16
N LEU A 40 -5.93 2.24 -13.28
CA LEU A 40 -5.57 2.45 -11.88
C LEU A 40 -5.46 1.14 -11.09
N LEU A 41 -6.35 0.18 -11.33
CA LEU A 41 -6.34 -1.11 -10.65
C LEU A 41 -5.11 -1.97 -11.02
N ARG A 42 -4.30 -1.58 -11.99
CA ARG A 42 -3.01 -2.18 -12.29
C ARG A 42 -2.00 -2.01 -11.15
N PHE A 43 -2.12 -0.92 -10.36
CA PHE A 43 -1.09 -0.53 -9.41
C PHE A 43 -1.37 -1.05 -7.99
N PHE A 44 -0.35 -1.70 -7.40
CA PHE A 44 -0.37 -2.12 -5.99
C PHE A 44 -0.65 -0.95 -5.04
N THR A 45 -0.10 0.23 -5.35
CA THR A 45 -0.32 1.46 -4.61
C THR A 45 -1.80 1.82 -4.50
N VAL A 46 -2.54 1.73 -5.61
CA VAL A 46 -3.98 2.05 -5.64
C VAL A 46 -4.76 1.06 -4.79
N LEU A 47 -4.54 -0.25 -5.00
CA LEU A 47 -5.20 -1.30 -4.22
C LEU A 47 -4.92 -1.18 -2.72
N THR A 48 -3.68 -0.87 -2.35
CA THR A 48 -3.28 -0.69 -0.96
C THR A 48 -3.90 0.57 -0.33
N ASN A 49 -3.89 1.71 -1.04
CA ASN A 49 -4.53 2.94 -0.54
C ASN A 49 -6.05 2.79 -0.43
N MET A 50 -6.70 2.00 -1.30
CA MET A 50 -8.12 1.62 -1.12
C MET A 50 -8.32 0.83 0.18
N ALA A 51 -7.46 -0.16 0.44
CA ALA A 51 -7.52 -0.93 1.69
C ALA A 51 -7.30 -0.03 2.92
N VAL A 52 -6.36 0.92 2.88
CA VAL A 52 -6.16 1.93 3.94
C VAL A 52 -7.42 2.77 4.12
N THR A 53 -7.96 3.34 3.03
CA THR A 53 -9.18 4.17 3.08
C THR A 53 -10.33 3.44 3.76
N LEU A 54 -10.63 2.20 3.32
CA LEU A 54 -11.73 1.41 3.87
C LEU A 54 -11.49 1.02 5.33
N THR A 55 -10.28 0.62 5.67
CA THR A 55 -9.91 0.22 7.03
C THR A 55 -10.03 1.39 8.01
N PHE A 56 -9.46 2.53 7.65
CA PHE A 56 -9.45 3.70 8.51
C PHE A 56 -10.81 4.42 8.56
N ALA A 57 -11.60 4.37 7.50
CA ALA A 57 -12.99 4.80 7.52
C ALA A 57 -13.83 3.92 8.47
N ALA A 58 -13.64 2.60 8.47
CA ALA A 58 -14.30 1.70 9.41
C ALA A 58 -13.94 2.04 10.86
N ILE A 59 -12.65 2.26 11.17
CA ILE A 59 -12.20 2.68 12.51
C ILE A 59 -12.83 4.02 12.91
N ALA A 60 -12.83 5.00 12.02
CA ALA A 60 -13.43 6.32 12.27
C ALA A 60 -14.93 6.24 12.59
N MET A 61 -15.64 5.33 11.92
CA MET A 61 -17.06 5.03 12.19
C MET A 61 -17.28 4.15 13.44
N GLY A 62 -16.21 3.74 14.12
CA GLY A 62 -16.27 2.89 15.31
C GLY A 62 -16.57 1.42 15.03
N ARG A 63 -16.38 0.96 13.82
CA ARG A 63 -16.50 -0.46 13.47
C ARG A 63 -15.26 -1.23 13.93
N PRO A 64 -15.41 -2.46 14.40
CA PRO A 64 -14.27 -3.27 14.82
C PRO A 64 -13.40 -3.68 13.62
N VAL A 65 -12.09 -3.50 13.74
CA VAL A 65 -11.09 -3.98 12.79
C VAL A 65 -10.16 -4.92 13.52
N THR A 66 -9.92 -6.10 12.97
CA THR A 66 -9.03 -7.08 13.62
C THR A 66 -7.58 -6.59 13.59
N PRO A 67 -6.80 -6.79 14.67
CA PRO A 67 -5.38 -6.40 14.69
C PRO A 67 -4.57 -7.02 13.56
N ARG A 68 -4.86 -8.27 13.20
CA ARG A 68 -4.22 -8.96 12.05
C ARG A 68 -4.47 -8.22 10.74
N TRP A 69 -5.71 -7.84 10.44
CA TRP A 69 -6.05 -7.10 9.23
C TRP A 69 -5.33 -5.75 9.20
N LEU A 70 -5.41 -5.00 10.31
CA LEU A 70 -4.74 -3.70 10.43
C LEU A 70 -3.22 -3.81 10.24
N GLY A 71 -2.58 -4.85 10.82
CA GLY A 71 -1.15 -5.13 10.63
C GLY A 71 -0.79 -5.42 9.18
N GLY A 72 -1.64 -6.15 8.45
CA GLY A 72 -1.44 -6.42 7.02
C GLY A 72 -1.54 -5.18 6.16
N VAL A 73 -2.56 -4.34 6.40
CA VAL A 73 -2.73 -3.06 5.70
C VAL A 73 -1.56 -2.11 6.00
N LEU A 74 -1.12 -2.04 7.27
CA LEU A 74 0.05 -1.27 7.67
C LEU A 74 1.32 -1.74 6.93
N LEU A 75 1.58 -3.05 6.90
CA LEU A 75 2.77 -3.57 6.23
C LEU A 75 2.73 -3.34 4.72
N ALA A 76 1.55 -3.48 4.09
CA ALA A 76 1.38 -3.24 2.67
C ALA A 76 1.62 -1.77 2.29
N ILE A 77 1.12 -0.82 3.08
CA ILE A 77 1.34 0.61 2.80
C ILE A 77 2.78 1.04 3.08
N LEU A 78 3.45 0.43 4.05
CA LEU A 78 4.89 0.61 4.27
C LEU A 78 5.70 0.12 3.07
N LEU A 79 5.33 -1.03 2.47
CA LEU A 79 5.95 -1.52 1.23
C LEU A 79 5.80 -0.48 0.11
N VAL A 80 4.61 0.11 -0.06
CA VAL A 80 4.38 1.18 -1.05
C VAL A 80 5.38 2.33 -0.85
N GLY A 81 5.48 2.86 0.37
CA GLY A 81 6.38 3.99 0.67
C GLY A 81 7.86 3.64 0.46
N ILE A 82 8.30 2.47 0.91
CA ILE A 82 9.69 2.01 0.79
C ILE A 82 10.06 1.77 -0.68
N ILE A 83 9.24 1.04 -1.43
CA ILE A 83 9.51 0.76 -2.85
C ILE A 83 9.49 2.05 -3.67
N TYR A 84 8.56 2.95 -3.38
CA TYR A 84 8.55 4.26 -4.03
C TYR A 84 9.86 5.01 -3.75
N GLY A 85 10.27 5.12 -2.49
CA GLY A 85 11.47 5.85 -2.10
C GLY A 85 12.77 5.29 -2.70
N LEU A 86 12.87 3.95 -2.79
CA LEU A 86 14.08 3.27 -3.27
C LEU A 86 14.12 3.10 -4.79
N LEU A 87 13.00 2.83 -5.45
CA LEU A 87 12.97 2.35 -6.83
C LEU A 87 12.18 3.24 -7.80
N LEU A 88 11.26 4.08 -7.33
CA LEU A 88 10.33 4.78 -8.22
C LEU A 88 10.45 6.31 -8.18
N ARG A 89 11.05 6.85 -7.13
CA ARG A 89 11.19 8.30 -6.96
C ARG A 89 12.02 8.89 -8.10
N GLY A 90 11.46 9.93 -8.74
CA GLY A 90 12.17 10.69 -9.80
C GLY A 90 12.12 10.03 -11.18
N LEU A 91 11.42 8.89 -11.35
CA LEU A 91 11.24 8.29 -12.68
C LEU A 91 10.27 9.05 -13.59
N LEU A 92 9.35 9.82 -12.99
CA LEU A 92 8.36 10.61 -13.71
C LEU A 92 8.46 12.08 -13.29
N SER A 93 8.38 12.98 -14.26
CA SER A 93 8.25 14.42 -14.03
C SER A 93 6.77 14.77 -13.91
N LEU A 94 6.25 14.71 -12.67
CA LEU A 94 4.85 14.97 -12.37
C LEU A 94 4.63 16.47 -12.04
N SER A 95 3.44 16.99 -12.37
CA SER A 95 3.02 18.36 -12.04
C SER A 95 1.54 18.40 -11.67
N GLY A 96 1.08 19.50 -11.08
CA GLY A 96 -0.34 19.71 -10.75
C GLY A 96 -0.93 18.62 -9.87
N GLY A 97 -2.13 18.17 -10.21
CA GLY A 97 -2.86 17.13 -9.46
C GLY A 97 -2.13 15.79 -9.39
N ALA A 98 -1.46 15.38 -10.47
CA ALA A 98 -0.70 14.12 -10.47
C ALA A 98 0.46 14.12 -9.45
N LEU A 99 1.16 15.25 -9.29
CA LEU A 99 2.19 15.41 -8.26
C LEU A 99 1.59 15.34 -6.85
N LEU A 100 0.44 15.99 -6.64
CA LEU A 100 -0.25 15.96 -5.34
C LEU A 100 -0.70 14.54 -4.99
N ALA A 101 -1.30 13.82 -5.95
CA ALA A 101 -1.69 12.43 -5.77
C ALA A 101 -0.48 11.55 -5.43
N ASP A 102 0.63 11.70 -6.16
CA ASP A 102 1.88 10.99 -5.89
C ASP A 102 2.37 11.22 -4.45
N MET A 103 2.36 12.47 -3.98
CA MET A 103 2.75 12.80 -2.60
C MET A 103 1.83 12.16 -1.57
N LEU A 104 0.50 12.22 -1.77
CA LEU A 104 -0.47 11.68 -0.84
C LEU A 104 -0.38 10.13 -0.76
N LEU A 105 -0.32 9.46 -1.91
CA LEU A 105 -0.37 8.01 -2.01
C LEU A 105 0.94 7.31 -1.62
N HIS A 106 2.09 7.93 -1.93
CA HIS A 106 3.40 7.30 -1.74
C HIS A 106 4.20 7.83 -0.55
N LYS A 107 3.84 8.97 0.05
CA LYS A 107 4.59 9.57 1.16
C LYS A 107 3.69 9.82 2.37
N VAL A 108 2.60 10.58 2.20
CA VAL A 108 1.79 11.02 3.34
C VAL A 108 1.01 9.85 3.94
N THR A 109 0.29 9.06 3.15
CA THR A 109 -0.45 7.89 3.64
C THR A 109 0.49 6.83 4.26
N PRO A 110 1.63 6.45 3.62
CA PRO A 110 2.62 5.56 4.22
C PRO A 110 3.25 6.06 5.51
N LEU A 111 3.27 7.36 5.74
CA LEU A 111 3.76 7.96 7.00
C LEU A 111 2.68 8.00 8.09
N LEU A 112 1.47 8.45 7.75
CA LEU A 112 0.38 8.62 8.71
C LEU A 112 -0.12 7.28 9.28
N THR A 113 -0.17 6.24 8.45
CA THR A 113 -0.67 4.92 8.85
C THR A 113 0.15 4.29 10.00
N PRO A 114 1.49 4.18 9.93
CA PRO A 114 2.29 3.68 11.05
C PRO A 114 2.27 4.61 12.27
N LEU A 115 2.21 5.93 12.08
CA LEU A 115 2.08 6.86 13.20
C LEU A 115 0.77 6.63 13.96
N TRP A 116 -0.34 6.45 13.25
CA TRP A 116 -1.61 6.09 13.87
C TRP A 116 -1.51 4.73 14.59
N TRP A 117 -0.90 3.73 13.97
CA TRP A 117 -0.74 2.41 14.59
C TRP A 117 0.08 2.47 15.87
N ILE A 118 1.18 3.22 15.86
CA ILE A 118 2.02 3.41 17.06
C ILE A 118 1.23 4.06 18.20
N ALA A 119 0.46 5.09 17.90
CA ALA A 119 -0.22 5.91 18.89
C ALA A 119 -1.49 5.26 19.48
N PHE A 120 -2.25 4.50 18.67
CA PHE A 120 -3.62 4.13 19.04
C PHE A 120 -3.94 2.63 18.92
N ALA A 121 -3.24 1.86 18.10
CA ALA A 121 -3.57 0.45 17.92
C ALA A 121 -3.27 -0.36 19.20
N PRO A 122 -4.15 -1.30 19.60
CA PRO A 122 -3.86 -2.23 20.68
C PRO A 122 -2.63 -3.06 20.35
N LYS A 123 -1.69 -3.18 21.29
CA LYS A 123 -0.44 -3.92 21.13
C LYS A 123 -0.52 -5.34 21.70
N GLY A 124 0.42 -6.21 21.31
CA GLY A 124 0.49 -7.60 21.77
C GLY A 124 -0.55 -8.52 21.14
N ARG A 125 -1.14 -8.13 20.04
CA ARG A 125 -2.22 -8.85 19.36
C ARG A 125 -1.79 -9.55 18.06
N LEU A 126 -0.56 -9.31 17.59
CA LEU A 126 -0.04 -9.91 16.36
C LEU A 126 0.66 -11.25 16.64
N GLY A 127 0.47 -12.20 15.73
CA GLY A 127 1.02 -13.55 15.81
C GLY A 127 2.22 -13.76 14.87
N TRP A 128 3.13 -14.69 15.24
CA TRP A 128 4.30 -15.05 14.40
C TRP A 128 3.94 -15.66 13.03
N ARG A 129 2.69 -16.09 12.84
CA ARG A 129 2.18 -16.58 11.54
C ARG A 129 1.64 -15.46 10.66
N ASP A 130 1.36 -14.28 11.20
CA ASP A 130 0.72 -13.18 10.49
C ASP A 130 1.55 -12.66 9.29
N PRO A 131 2.91 -12.57 9.35
CA PRO A 131 3.71 -12.17 8.19
C PRO A 131 3.48 -13.00 6.94
N TRP A 132 3.27 -14.31 7.07
CA TRP A 132 2.97 -15.20 5.94
C TRP A 132 1.56 -14.99 5.38
N ILE A 133 0.59 -14.70 6.24
CA ILE A 133 -0.77 -14.37 5.82
C ILE A 133 -0.78 -13.03 5.08
N TRP A 134 -0.05 -12.04 5.58
CA TRP A 134 0.08 -10.74 4.92
C TRP A 134 0.80 -10.82 3.58
N ALA A 135 1.79 -11.72 3.46
CA ALA A 135 2.52 -11.95 2.21
C ALA A 135 1.63 -12.50 1.07
N LEU A 136 0.44 -13.06 1.38
CA LEU A 136 -0.50 -13.49 0.35
C LEU A 136 -0.97 -12.32 -0.53
N PHE A 137 -1.10 -11.10 0.01
CA PHE A 137 -1.53 -9.95 -0.79
C PHE A 137 -0.55 -9.59 -1.91
N PRO A 138 0.74 -9.30 -1.65
CA PRO A 138 1.72 -9.08 -2.72
C PRO A 138 1.98 -10.35 -3.57
N ALA A 139 1.87 -11.55 -2.99
CA ALA A 139 2.04 -12.80 -3.73
C ALA A 139 0.92 -13.05 -4.76
N LEU A 140 -0.32 -12.69 -4.45
CA LEU A 140 -1.44 -12.74 -5.40
C LEU A 140 -1.42 -11.58 -6.39
N TYR A 141 -0.94 -10.42 -5.95
CA TYR A 141 -0.81 -9.28 -6.83
C TYR A 141 0.22 -9.50 -7.94
N LEU A 142 1.36 -10.14 -7.65
CA LEU A 142 2.43 -10.31 -8.63
C LEU A 142 1.99 -11.04 -9.91
N PRO A 143 1.38 -12.25 -9.86
CA PRO A 143 0.90 -12.92 -11.07
C PRO A 143 -0.17 -12.12 -11.81
N TYR A 144 -1.06 -11.42 -11.08
CA TYR A 144 -2.02 -10.51 -11.69
C TYR A 144 -1.33 -9.39 -12.48
N ALA A 145 -0.33 -8.72 -11.88
CA ALA A 145 0.39 -7.63 -12.53
C ALA A 145 1.24 -8.11 -13.72
N LEU A 146 1.84 -9.29 -13.63
CA LEU A 146 2.60 -9.91 -14.72
C LEU A 146 1.69 -10.32 -15.87
N LEU A 147 0.55 -10.97 -15.60
CA LEU A 147 -0.43 -11.36 -16.61
C LEU A 147 -0.93 -10.12 -17.37
N ARG A 148 -1.32 -9.08 -16.66
CA ARG A 148 -1.73 -7.81 -17.29
C ARG A 148 -0.60 -7.19 -18.10
N GLY A 149 0.62 -7.15 -17.54
CA GLY A 149 1.78 -6.60 -18.22
C GLY A 149 2.09 -7.31 -19.54
N THR A 150 1.97 -8.63 -19.58
CA THR A 150 2.19 -9.42 -20.80
C THR A 150 1.05 -9.24 -21.82
N MET A 151 -0.21 -9.19 -21.36
CA MET A 151 -1.37 -9.01 -22.25
C MET A 151 -1.46 -7.61 -22.86
N GLU A 152 -1.13 -6.58 -22.07
CA GLU A 152 -1.29 -5.18 -22.46
C GLU A 152 0.01 -4.55 -23.02
N GLY A 153 1.15 -5.24 -22.87
CA GLY A 153 2.48 -4.67 -23.19
C GLY A 153 2.94 -3.58 -22.22
N ILE A 154 2.16 -3.29 -21.15
CA ILE A 154 2.40 -2.21 -20.19
C ILE A 154 2.46 -2.77 -18.79
N TYR A 155 3.64 -2.79 -18.19
CA TYR A 155 3.86 -3.27 -16.84
C TYR A 155 3.65 -2.16 -15.81
N ALA A 156 3.09 -2.52 -14.65
CA ALA A 156 2.81 -1.57 -13.56
C ALA A 156 4.07 -0.88 -13.03
N TYR A 157 5.19 -1.60 -12.99
CA TYR A 157 6.46 -1.11 -12.45
C TYR A 157 7.65 -1.58 -13.29
N PRO A 158 8.73 -0.77 -13.39
CA PRO A 158 9.93 -1.13 -14.15
C PRO A 158 10.58 -2.42 -13.68
N PHE A 159 10.59 -2.67 -12.36
CA PHE A 159 11.25 -3.84 -11.75
C PHE A 159 10.52 -5.18 -11.95
N ILE A 160 9.28 -5.16 -12.48
CA ILE A 160 8.53 -6.35 -12.91
C ILE A 160 8.33 -6.42 -14.43
N ASN A 161 9.03 -5.59 -15.21
CA ASN A 161 8.91 -5.57 -16.65
C ASN A 161 9.71 -6.71 -17.29
N VAL A 162 9.03 -7.85 -17.55
CA VAL A 162 9.65 -9.06 -18.12
C VAL A 162 10.19 -8.80 -19.53
N ALA A 163 9.54 -7.94 -20.32
CA ALA A 163 9.98 -7.62 -21.67
C ALA A 163 11.34 -6.90 -21.71
N LYS A 164 11.64 -6.12 -20.66
CA LYS A 164 12.92 -5.38 -20.54
C LYS A 164 14.00 -6.13 -19.77
N LEU A 165 13.61 -6.83 -18.69
CA LEU A 165 14.54 -7.42 -17.74
C LEU A 165 14.74 -8.92 -17.93
N GLY A 166 13.82 -9.59 -18.62
CA GLY A 166 13.74 -11.04 -18.64
C GLY A 166 13.16 -11.63 -17.34
N ILE A 167 12.63 -12.85 -17.45
CA ILE A 167 11.93 -13.51 -16.33
C ILE A 167 12.85 -13.77 -15.12
N GLY A 168 14.12 -14.10 -15.35
CA GLY A 168 15.09 -14.39 -14.28
C GLY A 168 15.34 -13.19 -13.37
N GLN A 169 15.52 -11.99 -13.93
CA GLN A 169 15.72 -10.78 -13.14
C GLN A 169 14.44 -10.38 -12.41
N VAL A 170 13.28 -10.50 -13.06
CA VAL A 170 11.98 -10.23 -12.43
C VAL A 170 11.73 -11.19 -11.26
N ALA A 171 12.04 -12.48 -11.41
CA ALA A 171 11.94 -13.46 -10.34
C ALA A 171 12.87 -13.12 -9.15
N LEU A 172 14.11 -12.73 -9.43
CA LEU A 172 15.03 -12.28 -8.39
C LEU A 172 14.50 -11.05 -7.63
N ASN A 173 14.03 -10.03 -8.36
CA ASN A 173 13.43 -8.84 -7.77
C ASN A 173 12.23 -9.21 -6.87
N ALA A 174 11.36 -10.10 -7.34
CA ALA A 174 10.19 -10.56 -6.60
C ALA A 174 10.58 -11.28 -5.30
N VAL A 175 11.57 -12.18 -5.36
CA VAL A 175 12.09 -12.90 -4.17
C VAL A 175 12.68 -11.93 -3.16
N LEU A 176 13.49 -10.96 -3.60
CA LEU A 176 14.09 -9.97 -2.69
C LEU A 176 13.03 -9.09 -2.03
N ILE A 177 12.03 -8.63 -2.78
CA ILE A 177 10.92 -7.83 -2.23
C ILE A 177 10.09 -8.67 -1.25
N ALA A 178 9.78 -9.94 -1.59
CA ALA A 178 9.04 -10.84 -0.72
C ALA A 178 9.79 -11.15 0.58
N ALA A 179 11.10 -11.41 0.50
CA ALA A 179 11.95 -11.63 1.67
C ALA A 179 11.99 -10.40 2.58
N GLY A 180 12.16 -9.21 2.00
CA GLY A 180 12.11 -7.93 2.72
C GLY A 180 10.75 -7.69 3.38
N PHE A 181 9.66 -8.00 2.68
CA PHE A 181 8.29 -7.88 3.20
C PHE A 181 8.05 -8.80 4.41
N VAL A 182 8.44 -10.07 4.31
CA VAL A 182 8.29 -11.04 5.41
C VAL A 182 9.18 -10.64 6.60
N ALA A 183 10.43 -10.21 6.36
CA ALA A 183 11.32 -9.72 7.40
C ALA A 183 10.73 -8.48 8.12
N ALA A 184 10.21 -7.51 7.37
CA ALA A 184 9.52 -6.36 7.94
C ALA A 184 8.25 -6.76 8.71
N GLY A 185 7.52 -7.79 8.25
CA GLY A 185 6.40 -8.39 8.97
C GLY A 185 6.79 -8.95 10.33
N TYR A 186 7.89 -9.69 10.40
CA TYR A 186 8.43 -10.17 11.67
C TYR A 186 8.89 -9.03 12.58
N ALA A 187 9.50 -7.99 12.03
CA ALA A 187 9.86 -6.80 12.79
C ALA A 187 8.61 -6.11 13.38
N LEU A 188 7.53 -6.02 12.61
CA LEU A 188 6.26 -5.47 13.08
C LEU A 188 5.66 -6.29 14.22
N VAL A 189 5.65 -7.63 14.12
CA VAL A 189 5.19 -8.53 15.19
C VAL A 189 6.05 -8.37 16.46
N TRP A 190 7.37 -8.28 16.27
CA TRP A 190 8.30 -8.05 17.39
C TRP A 190 8.03 -6.70 18.08
N MET A 191 7.84 -5.63 17.31
CA MET A 191 7.50 -4.30 17.85
C MET A 191 6.17 -4.32 18.60
N ASP A 192 5.13 -4.96 18.03
CA ASP A 192 3.82 -5.10 18.67
C ASP A 192 3.92 -5.74 20.06
N ARG A 193 4.67 -6.82 20.18
CA ARG A 193 4.90 -7.52 21.43
C ARG A 193 5.75 -6.70 22.41
N ARG A 194 6.77 -6.01 21.91
CA ARG A 194 7.65 -5.18 22.74
C ARG A 194 6.93 -3.99 23.34
N PHE A 195 6.01 -3.40 22.60
CA PHE A 195 5.20 -2.27 23.07
C PHE A 195 4.07 -2.70 24.00
N SER A 196 3.61 -3.94 23.95
CA SER A 196 2.63 -4.47 24.89
C SER A 196 3.21 -4.77 26.29
N ALA A 197 4.51 -5.03 26.36
CA ALA A 197 5.20 -5.35 27.62
C ALA A 197 5.60 -4.11 28.44
N ARG A 198 5.20 -2.91 28.03
CA ARG A 198 5.38 -1.69 28.84
C ARG A 198 4.14 -1.49 29.71
N PRO A 199 4.30 -1.48 31.08
CA PRO A 199 3.21 -1.19 32.00
C PRO A 199 2.66 0.23 31.81
#